data_87b96199c49b13e976079d782ccb353b
#
_entry.id   87b96199c49b13e976079d782ccb353b
#
_cell.length_a   1.000
_cell.length_b   1.000
_cell.length_c   1.000
_cell.angle_alpha   90.00
_cell.angle_beta   90.00
_cell.angle_gamma   90.00
#
_symmetry.space_group_name_H-M   'P 1'
#
loop_
_entity.id
_entity.type
_entity.pdbx_description
1 polymer ?
#
loop_
_entity_poly.entity_id
_entity_poly.type
_entity_poly.pdbx_seq_one_letter_code
_entity_poly.pdbx_strand_id
1 'polypeptide(L)'
;MPDTDESPRFPYATHLNIQFPQLELVDAPALIEACKDRWYNQTLCKVNDSVVRLGVMQGEYHWHRHDNDDEFFYCVEGVFIIDLEGRSIELLPRQGFVVPKGVIHRTRAPQRAVILMVENAGIIPTGDPSRD
;
A
#
# COMPACT_ATOMS: atom_id res chain seq x y z
N MET A 1 -7.64 -15.53 -14.06
CA MET A 1 -7.29 -14.79 -14.41
C MET A 1 -7.23 -13.76 -14.12
N PRO A 2 -6.85 -13.68 -14.43
CA PRO A 2 -6.40 -12.77 -14.37
C PRO A 2 -6.70 -11.74 -14.13
N ASP A 3 -6.27 -11.33 -13.93
CA ASP A 3 -6.48 -10.41 -13.78
C ASP A 3 -6.46 -9.42 -14.09
N THR A 4 -6.17 -9.12 -14.26
CA THR A 4 -6.08 -8.37 -14.57
C THR A 4 -6.01 -7.28 -15.10
N ASP A 5 -6.05 -7.02 -15.30
CA ASP A 5 -6.46 -6.04 -16.03
C ASP A 5 -5.97 -4.74 -15.72
N GLU A 6 -5.64 -4.39 -14.50
CA GLU A 6 -5.07 -3.14 -14.13
C GLU A 6 -3.60 -3.10 -14.39
N SER A 7 -2.98 -4.23 -14.53
CA SER A 7 -1.55 -4.30 -14.77
C SER A 7 -1.05 -3.44 -15.91
N PRO A 8 -1.75 -3.38 -17.07
CA PRO A 8 -1.26 -2.52 -18.14
C PRO A 8 -1.34 -1.03 -17.84
N ARG A 9 -2.25 -0.63 -16.97
CA ARG A 9 -2.47 0.78 -16.67
C ARG A 9 -1.49 1.30 -15.63
N PHE A 10 -1.09 0.43 -14.70
CA PHE A 10 -0.23 0.82 -13.60
C PHE A 10 0.91 -0.16 -13.49
N PRO A 11 2.15 0.32 -13.32
CA PRO A 11 3.33 -0.55 -13.30
C PRO A 11 3.57 -1.19 -11.95
N TYR A 12 2.55 -1.39 -11.15
CA TYR A 12 2.71 -1.88 -9.78
C TYR A 12 2.44 -3.38 -9.73
N ALA A 13 3.37 -4.14 -9.14
CA ALA A 13 3.17 -5.56 -8.90
C ALA A 13 2.33 -5.71 -7.64
N THR A 14 1.04 -5.97 -7.82
CA THR A 14 0.07 -6.03 -6.73
C THR A 14 -0.45 -7.45 -6.58
N HIS A 15 -0.27 -8.02 -5.39
CA HIS A 15 -0.66 -9.40 -5.09
C HIS A 15 -1.65 -9.39 -3.93
N LEU A 16 -2.91 -9.70 -4.23
CA LEU A 16 -3.99 -9.61 -3.25
C LEU A 16 -4.19 -10.91 -2.47
N ASN A 17 -3.56 -12.00 -2.89
CA ASN A 17 -3.65 -13.26 -2.17
C ASN A 17 -2.98 -13.13 -0.80
N ILE A 18 -3.56 -13.82 0.18
CA ILE A 18 -3.02 -13.79 1.55
C ILE A 18 -1.78 -14.68 1.60
N GLN A 19 -0.64 -14.07 1.93
CA GLN A 19 0.63 -14.79 1.95
C GLN A 19 0.76 -15.70 3.17
N PHE A 20 0.26 -15.25 4.31
CA PHE A 20 0.39 -15.97 5.58
C PHE A 20 -0.98 -16.26 6.16
N PRO A 21 -1.43 -17.52 6.15
CA PRO A 21 -2.72 -17.85 6.76
C PRO A 21 -2.65 -17.74 8.28
N GLN A 22 -3.81 -17.86 8.91
CA GLN A 22 -3.88 -17.79 10.37
C GLN A 22 -2.99 -18.85 10.98
N LEU A 23 -2.46 -18.54 12.16
CA LEU A 23 -1.63 -19.42 12.96
C LEU A 23 -0.22 -19.67 12.38
N GLU A 24 0.14 -18.90 11.35
CA GLU A 24 1.49 -18.95 10.78
C GLU A 24 2.23 -17.66 11.07
N LEU A 25 3.54 -17.76 11.20
CA LEU A 25 4.39 -16.59 11.40
C LEU A 25 4.40 -15.72 10.16
N VAL A 26 4.12 -14.43 10.32
CA VAL A 26 4.25 -13.47 9.24
C VAL A 26 5.71 -13.02 9.22
N ASP A 27 6.42 -13.39 8.16
CA ASP A 27 7.85 -13.10 8.03
C ASP A 27 8.06 -12.03 6.97
N ALA A 28 7.86 -10.77 7.37
CA ALA A 28 8.02 -9.64 6.45
C ALA A 28 9.48 -9.48 5.99
N PRO A 29 10.50 -9.63 6.86
CA PRO A 29 11.89 -9.47 6.40
C PRO A 29 12.25 -10.38 5.23
N ALA A 30 11.76 -11.62 5.21
CA ALA A 30 12.06 -12.54 4.12
C ALA A 30 11.51 -12.01 2.80
N LEU A 31 10.29 -11.48 2.82
CA LEU A 31 9.69 -10.91 1.61
C LEU A 31 10.42 -9.66 1.15
N ILE A 32 10.81 -8.80 2.10
CA ILE A 32 11.50 -7.56 1.80
C ILE A 32 12.82 -7.85 1.12
N GLU A 33 13.58 -8.81 1.66
CA GLU A 33 14.88 -9.15 1.09
C GLU A 33 14.76 -9.78 -0.29
N ALA A 34 13.71 -10.57 -0.49
CA ALA A 34 13.51 -11.23 -1.78
C ALA A 34 12.96 -10.29 -2.85
N CYS A 35 12.40 -9.15 -2.44
CA CYS A 35 11.75 -8.25 -3.38
C CYS A 35 12.76 -7.47 -4.20
N LYS A 36 12.70 -7.64 -5.53
CA LYS A 36 13.52 -6.90 -6.46
C LYS A 36 12.72 -5.88 -7.26
N ASP A 37 11.41 -5.84 -7.03
CA ASP A 37 10.54 -4.94 -7.77
C ASP A 37 10.65 -3.53 -7.24
N ARG A 38 10.49 -2.56 -8.14
CA ARG A 38 10.43 -1.17 -7.75
C ARG A 38 9.11 -0.84 -7.06
N TRP A 39 8.06 -1.53 -7.48
CA TRP A 39 6.71 -1.37 -6.95
C TRP A 39 6.17 -2.75 -6.59
N TYR A 40 5.90 -2.97 -5.32
CA TYR A 40 5.45 -4.27 -4.87
C TYR A 40 4.43 -4.07 -3.76
N ASN A 41 3.31 -4.76 -3.87
CA ASN A 41 2.25 -4.73 -2.88
C ASN A 41 1.77 -6.16 -2.68
N GLN A 42 1.97 -6.69 -1.48
CA GLN A 42 1.58 -8.06 -1.15
C GLN A 42 0.71 -8.04 0.10
N THR A 43 -0.48 -8.64 0.01
CA THR A 43 -1.30 -8.86 1.19
C THR A 43 -0.64 -9.92 2.05
N LEU A 44 -0.32 -9.57 3.29
CA LEU A 44 0.38 -10.48 4.21
C LEU A 44 -0.60 -11.39 4.95
N CYS A 45 -1.60 -10.80 5.59
CA CYS A 45 -2.50 -11.54 6.46
C CYS A 45 -3.81 -10.78 6.60
N LYS A 46 -4.79 -11.46 7.18
CA LYS A 46 -6.12 -10.89 7.36
C LYS A 46 -6.48 -10.92 8.84
N VAL A 47 -7.06 -9.83 9.33
CA VAL A 47 -7.55 -9.72 10.70
C VAL A 47 -8.99 -9.22 10.62
N ASN A 48 -9.96 -10.07 10.91
CA ASN A 48 -11.37 -9.77 10.69
C ASN A 48 -11.58 -9.33 9.24
N ASP A 49 -12.15 -8.16 9.01
CA ASP A 49 -12.38 -7.65 7.66
C ASP A 49 -11.23 -6.80 7.15
N SER A 50 -10.18 -6.65 7.93
CA SER A 50 -9.01 -5.87 7.56
C SER A 50 -7.88 -6.77 7.08
N VAL A 51 -7.01 -6.20 6.27
CA VAL A 51 -5.79 -6.88 5.83
C VAL A 51 -4.60 -6.00 6.15
N VAL A 52 -3.46 -6.66 6.30
CA VAL A 52 -2.17 -6.00 6.42
C VAL A 52 -1.42 -6.27 5.12
N ARG A 53 -0.97 -5.21 4.47
CA ARG A 53 -0.25 -5.31 3.20
C ARG A 53 1.14 -4.75 3.34
N LEU A 54 2.07 -5.34 2.62
CA LEU A 54 3.45 -4.89 2.55
C LEU A 54 3.64 -4.16 1.24
N GLY A 55 4.14 -2.94 1.31
CA GLY A 55 4.50 -2.18 0.13
C GLY A 55 5.99 -1.92 0.09
N VAL A 56 6.60 -2.11 -1.08
CA VAL A 56 7.97 -1.72 -1.35
C VAL A 56 7.89 -0.82 -2.57
N MET A 57 8.43 0.39 -2.44
CA MET A 57 8.30 1.32 -3.55
C MET A 57 9.44 2.32 -3.63
N GLN A 58 9.64 2.82 -4.83
CA GLN A 58 10.52 3.94 -5.11
C GLN A 58 9.93 4.72 -6.28
N GLY A 59 9.74 6.02 -6.09
CA GLY A 59 9.13 6.88 -7.09
C GLY A 59 7.79 7.38 -6.61
N GLU A 60 6.92 7.74 -7.55
CA GLU A 60 5.62 8.35 -7.24
C GLU A 60 4.48 7.42 -7.66
N TYR A 61 3.56 7.22 -6.73
CA TYR A 61 2.30 6.57 -7.02
C TYR A 61 1.35 7.62 -7.59
N HIS A 62 0.25 7.20 -8.22
CA HIS A 62 -0.69 8.17 -8.81
C HIS A 62 -1.63 8.73 -7.73
N TRP A 63 -2.21 9.90 -8.00
CA TRP A 63 -3.24 10.48 -7.14
C TRP A 63 -4.50 9.63 -7.21
N HIS A 64 -5.09 9.35 -6.04
CA HIS A 64 -6.30 8.52 -5.97
C HIS A 64 -7.00 8.74 -4.63
N ARG A 65 -8.15 8.12 -4.47
CA ARG A 65 -8.89 8.12 -3.22
C ARG A 65 -9.61 6.80 -3.05
N HIS A 66 -10.02 6.54 -1.83
CA HIS A 66 -10.88 5.41 -1.49
C HIS A 66 -12.14 5.98 -0.85
N ASP A 67 -13.30 5.78 -1.49
CA ASP A 67 -14.52 6.47 -1.07
C ASP A 67 -15.09 5.97 0.26
N ASN A 68 -14.88 4.71 0.58
CA ASN A 68 -15.56 4.08 1.69
C ASN A 68 -14.65 3.54 2.79
N ASP A 69 -13.34 3.71 2.65
CA ASP A 69 -12.41 3.06 3.55
C ASP A 69 -11.29 4.00 3.97
N ASP A 70 -10.94 3.94 5.24
CA ASP A 70 -9.72 4.58 5.74
C ASP A 70 -8.53 3.69 5.39
N GLU A 71 -7.35 4.30 5.30
CA GLU A 71 -6.14 3.56 5.01
C GLU A 71 -5.03 4.00 5.94
N PHE A 72 -4.43 3.06 6.67
CA PHE A 72 -3.32 3.34 7.57
C PHE A 72 -2.01 2.97 6.90
N PHE A 73 -1.05 3.89 6.95
CA PHE A 73 0.31 3.68 6.45
C PHE A 73 1.27 3.70 7.62
N TYR A 74 2.21 2.76 7.63
CA TYR A 74 3.23 2.67 8.65
C TYR A 74 4.58 2.45 7.96
N CYS A 75 5.52 3.38 8.16
CA CYS A 75 6.83 3.28 7.51
C CYS A 75 7.72 2.32 8.29
N VAL A 76 8.26 1.32 7.60
CA VAL A 76 9.18 0.35 8.19
C VAL A 76 10.63 0.75 7.91
N GLU A 77 10.95 1.08 6.66
CA GLU A 77 12.30 1.46 6.24
C GLU A 77 12.20 2.61 5.25
N GLY A 78 13.21 3.46 5.28
CA GLY A 78 13.31 4.58 4.34
C GLY A 78 12.45 5.76 4.75
N VAL A 79 12.12 6.61 3.78
CA VAL A 79 11.27 7.78 4.00
C VAL A 79 10.09 7.66 3.04
N PHE A 80 8.89 7.71 3.59
CA PHE A 80 7.67 7.54 2.83
C PHE A 80 6.85 8.81 2.95
N ILE A 81 6.45 9.39 1.82
CA ILE A 81 5.77 10.69 1.80
C ILE A 81 4.35 10.49 1.30
N ILE A 82 3.40 11.06 2.03
CA ILE A 82 2.00 11.07 1.62
C ILE A 82 1.65 12.51 1.27
N ASP A 83 1.31 12.73 0.01
CA ASP A 83 0.89 14.05 -0.46
C ASP A 83 -0.63 14.15 -0.37
N LEU A 84 -1.09 15.20 0.28
CA LEU A 84 -2.49 15.58 0.31
C LEU A 84 -2.62 16.87 -0.49
N GLU A 85 -3.86 17.28 -0.75
CA GLU A 85 -4.07 18.60 -1.33
C GLU A 85 -3.69 19.63 -0.27
N GLY A 86 -2.67 20.43 -0.56
CA GLY A 86 -2.26 21.50 0.32
C GLY A 86 -1.16 21.17 1.31
N ARG A 87 -0.78 19.90 1.48
CA ARG A 87 0.34 19.56 2.37
C ARG A 87 0.85 18.18 2.11
N SER A 88 2.06 17.92 2.58
CA SER A 88 2.69 16.61 2.50
C SER A 88 3.07 16.16 3.90
N ILE A 89 2.96 14.85 4.14
CA ILE A 89 3.35 14.24 5.41
C ILE A 89 4.52 13.31 5.14
N GLU A 90 5.63 13.53 5.81
CA GLU A 90 6.81 12.69 5.67
C GLU A 90 6.85 11.71 6.83
N LEU A 91 6.88 10.42 6.51
CA LEU A 91 6.98 9.37 7.53
C LEU A 91 8.40 8.84 7.55
N LEU A 92 9.01 8.90 8.70
CA LEU A 92 10.29 8.25 8.98
C LEU A 92 10.01 6.85 9.54
N PRO A 93 11.03 5.98 9.63
CA PRO A 93 10.80 4.62 10.16
C PRO A 93 10.07 4.64 11.49
N ARG A 94 9.06 3.78 11.60
CA ARG A 94 8.22 3.62 12.78
C ARG A 94 7.25 4.77 13.02
N GLN A 95 6.96 5.56 11.99
CA GLN A 95 5.90 6.55 12.03
C GLN A 95 4.76 6.14 11.13
N GLY A 96 3.55 6.51 11.47
CA GLY A 96 2.36 6.16 10.72
C GLY A 96 1.38 7.30 10.57
N PHE A 97 0.42 7.11 9.66
CA PHE A 97 -0.56 8.13 9.35
C PHE A 97 -1.79 7.48 8.74
N VAL A 98 -2.97 7.94 9.15
CA VAL A 98 -4.23 7.46 8.57
C VAL A 98 -4.71 8.48 7.53
N VAL A 99 -4.96 8.00 6.33
CA VAL A 99 -5.65 8.79 5.30
C VAL A 99 -7.12 8.41 5.37
N PRO A 100 -8.00 9.36 5.75
CA PRO A 100 -9.42 9.04 5.87
C PRO A 100 -10.07 8.79 4.51
N LYS A 101 -11.18 8.07 4.55
CA LYS A 101 -11.95 7.84 3.33
C LYS A 101 -12.30 9.16 2.65
N GLY A 102 -12.32 9.14 1.32
CA GLY A 102 -12.69 10.29 0.52
C GLY A 102 -11.58 11.30 0.28
N VAL A 103 -10.44 11.16 0.97
CA VAL A 103 -9.36 12.14 0.85
C VAL A 103 -8.46 11.75 -0.32
N ILE A 104 -8.31 12.69 -1.26
CA ILE A 104 -7.45 12.50 -2.41
C ILE A 104 -6.00 12.60 -1.96
N HIS A 105 -5.21 11.62 -2.34
CA HIS A 105 -3.82 11.54 -1.91
C HIS A 105 -2.98 10.79 -2.92
N ARG A 106 -1.67 10.92 -2.77
CA ARG A 106 -0.72 10.05 -3.46
C ARG A 106 0.44 9.79 -2.53
N THR A 107 1.14 8.68 -2.77
CA THR A 107 2.32 8.33 -2.00
C THR A 107 3.55 8.41 -2.89
N ARG A 108 4.70 8.68 -2.30
CA ARG A 108 5.97 8.69 -3.03
C ARG A 108 7.12 8.41 -2.10
N ALA A 109 8.19 7.90 -2.68
CA ALA A 109 9.42 7.62 -1.95
C ALA A 109 10.58 7.96 -2.85
N PRO A 110 11.36 9.01 -2.55
CA PRO A 110 12.52 9.36 -3.39
C PRO A 110 13.55 8.25 -3.45
N GLN A 111 13.71 7.52 -2.35
CA GLN A 111 14.55 6.33 -2.29
C GLN A 111 13.66 5.15 -1.92
N ARG A 112 14.15 3.93 -2.10
CA ARG A 112 13.37 2.74 -1.76
C ARG A 112 12.84 2.84 -0.33
N ALA A 113 11.56 2.62 -0.17
CA ALA A 113 10.90 2.62 1.14
C ALA A 113 10.08 1.35 1.29
N VAL A 114 9.92 0.91 2.53
CA VAL A 114 9.11 -0.25 2.88
C VAL A 114 8.05 0.20 3.84
N ILE A 115 6.80 -0.12 3.53
CA ILE A 115 5.66 0.29 4.35
C ILE A 115 4.74 -0.88 4.61
N LEU A 116 4.02 -0.79 5.71
CA LEU A 116 2.87 -1.64 5.97
C LEU A 116 1.61 -0.78 5.84
N MET A 117 0.56 -1.38 5.31
CA MET A 117 -0.74 -0.74 5.19
C MET A 117 -1.77 -1.62 5.88
N VAL A 118 -2.68 -0.99 6.63
CA VAL A 118 -3.80 -1.70 7.23
C VAL A 118 -5.06 -1.07 6.65
N GLU A 119 -5.90 -1.89 6.05
CA GLU A 119 -7.06 -1.40 5.34
C GLU A 119 -8.10 -2.52 5.20
N ASN A 120 -9.31 -2.15 4.81
CA ASN A 120 -10.36 -3.15 4.59
C ASN A 120 -9.97 -4.05 3.43
N ALA A 121 -10.29 -5.33 3.55
CA ALA A 121 -9.91 -6.32 2.54
C ALA A 121 -10.47 -6.02 1.15
N GLY A 122 -11.61 -5.31 1.10
CA GLY A 122 -12.23 -4.97 -0.18
C GLY A 122 -11.73 -3.71 -0.83
N ILE A 123 -10.75 -3.04 -0.22
CA ILE A 123 -10.22 -1.80 -0.79
C ILE A 123 -9.51 -2.08 -2.11
N ILE A 124 -9.65 -1.19 -3.07
CA ILE A 124 -8.94 -1.28 -4.34
C ILE A 124 -7.65 -0.48 -4.20
N PRO A 125 -6.48 -1.15 -4.20
CA PRO A 125 -5.22 -0.45 -3.88
C PRO A 125 -4.92 0.74 -4.79
N THR A 126 -5.31 0.68 -6.06
CA THR A 126 -5.06 1.77 -7.01
C THR A 126 -6.09 2.89 -6.90
N GLY A 127 -7.05 2.78 -5.99
CA GLY A 127 -8.08 3.80 -5.79
C GLY A 127 -9.37 3.47 -6.49
N ASP A 128 -10.43 4.14 -6.05
CA ASP A 128 -11.75 3.92 -6.63
C ASP A 128 -11.83 4.59 -8.00
N PRO A 129 -12.67 4.06 -8.90
CA PRO A 129 -12.83 4.67 -10.22
C PRO A 129 -13.38 6.08 -10.11
N SER A 130 -12.98 6.92 -11.09
CA SER A 130 -13.54 8.26 -11.19
C SER A 130 -15.03 8.17 -11.48
N ARG A 131 -15.79 9.13 -10.94
CA ARG A 131 -17.21 9.22 -11.19
C ARG A 131 -17.57 10.12 -12.33
N ASP A 132 -16.59 10.72 -12.96
CA ASP A 132 -16.85 11.66 -14.08
C ASP A 132 -17.17 10.96 -15.39
#